data_f8d7eb3535db9f5487667be703c0093c
#
_entry.id   f8d7eb3535db9f5487667be703c0093c
#
_cell.length_a   1.000
_cell.length_b   1.000
_cell.length_c   1.000
_cell.angle_alpha   90.00
_cell.angle_beta   90.00
_cell.angle_gamma   90.00
#
_symmetry.space_group_name_H-M   'P 1'
#
loop_
_entity.id
_entity.type
_entity.pdbx_description
1 polymer ?
#
loop_
_entity_poly.entity_id
_entity_poly.type
_entity_poly.pdbx_seq_one_letter_code
_entity_poly.pdbx_strand_id
1 'polypeptide(L)'
;CNMFGSGNTPKSPTGSCPGWLMTAVASWGENAEDAYDQGLVEMGLGDSRLIEVQGAFLPMGFEATPPMPLPMGSLVECHLATSYAYNGGTACAGVAWAACRTPEGEECAIVAKITTELDYEETEALLKRNLQRRLASRDLEVVSFDVAVDEVTAAQDHFGVAMAALILPESLKMSGGGNVGSCLLYTSDAADDQA
;
A
#
# COMPACT_ATOMS: atom_id res chain seq x y z
N CYS A 1 -3.60 -28.87 40.74
CA CYS A 1 -4.17 -27.57 40.37
C CYS A 1 -3.41 -27.05 39.17
N ASN A 2 -3.85 -27.37 37.95
CA ASN A 2 -3.31 -26.80 36.74
C ASN A 2 -4.23 -25.68 36.27
N MET A 3 -3.82 -24.44 36.54
CA MET A 3 -4.39 -23.28 35.89
C MET A 3 -3.40 -22.74 34.84
N PHE A 4 -3.38 -23.34 33.71
CA PHE A 4 -2.86 -22.67 32.51
C PHE A 4 -4.06 -22.32 31.65
N GLY A 5 -4.42 -21.04 31.73
CA GLY A 5 -5.40 -20.48 30.83
C GLY A 5 -4.96 -20.70 29.40
N SER A 6 -5.87 -21.24 28.60
CA SER A 6 -5.71 -21.31 27.15
C SER A 6 -5.47 -19.91 26.62
N GLY A 7 -4.23 -19.62 26.24
CA GLY A 7 -3.92 -18.39 25.55
C GLY A 7 -4.80 -18.32 24.30
N ASN A 8 -5.64 -17.30 24.23
CA ASN A 8 -6.29 -16.90 23.01
C ASN A 8 -5.19 -16.49 22.03
N THR A 9 -4.72 -17.42 21.22
CA THR A 9 -3.99 -17.08 20.02
C THR A 9 -4.93 -16.21 19.19
N PRO A 10 -4.54 -15.00 18.81
CA PRO A 10 -5.37 -14.19 17.93
C PRO A 10 -5.61 -15.01 16.66
N LYS A 11 -6.88 -15.31 16.39
CA LYS A 11 -7.26 -15.95 15.14
C LYS A 11 -6.82 -15.02 14.01
N SER A 12 -5.97 -15.51 13.12
CA SER A 12 -5.67 -14.81 11.87
C SER A 12 -7.00 -14.44 11.22
N PRO A 13 -7.12 -13.20 10.73
CA PRO A 13 -8.34 -12.84 10.01
C PRO A 13 -8.56 -13.85 8.88
N THR A 14 -9.70 -14.52 8.89
CA THR A 14 -10.07 -15.56 7.92
C THR A 14 -10.55 -14.98 6.60
N GLY A 15 -9.98 -13.85 6.15
CA GLY A 15 -10.38 -13.18 4.94
C GLY A 15 -9.21 -12.98 3.99
N SER A 16 -9.47 -13.05 2.69
CA SER A 16 -8.54 -12.62 1.65
C SER A 16 -8.53 -11.09 1.58
N CYS A 17 -7.34 -10.50 1.53
CA CYS A 17 -7.13 -9.07 1.29
C CYS A 17 -6.54 -8.88 -0.11
N PRO A 18 -7.36 -8.68 -1.14
CA PRO A 18 -6.87 -8.50 -2.50
C PRO A 18 -6.13 -7.17 -2.63
N GLY A 19 -5.08 -7.19 -3.43
CA GLY A 19 -4.30 -6.00 -3.73
C GLY A 19 -3.53 -6.13 -5.03
N TRP A 20 -3.13 -5.01 -5.61
CA TRP A 20 -2.40 -4.98 -6.87
C TRP A 20 -1.42 -3.83 -6.94
N LEU A 21 -0.39 -4.03 -7.76
CA LEU A 21 0.56 -3.00 -8.10
C LEU A 21 0.09 -2.20 -9.32
N MET A 22 0.33 -0.89 -9.27
CA MET A 22 0.08 0.01 -10.40
C MET A 22 1.18 1.06 -10.49
N THR A 23 1.42 1.53 -11.71
CA THR A 23 2.28 2.69 -11.96
C THR A 23 1.58 3.68 -12.87
N ALA A 24 1.98 4.92 -12.78
CA ALA A 24 1.61 5.96 -13.73
C ALA A 24 2.70 7.01 -13.84
N VAL A 25 2.71 7.70 -14.96
CA VAL A 25 3.53 8.88 -15.18
C VAL A 25 2.68 10.00 -15.76
N ALA A 26 2.96 11.22 -15.34
CA ALA A 26 2.47 12.41 -16.01
C ALA A 26 3.68 13.26 -16.39
N SER A 27 3.87 13.48 -17.67
CA SER A 27 5.07 14.15 -18.19
C SER A 27 4.94 15.67 -18.25
N TRP A 28 3.78 16.21 -17.87
CA TRP A 28 3.54 17.65 -17.88
C TRP A 28 2.53 18.05 -16.80
N GLY A 29 2.78 19.17 -16.20
CA GLY A 29 1.93 19.83 -15.23
C GLY A 29 2.54 21.20 -14.93
N GLU A 30 1.73 22.24 -14.80
CA GLU A 30 2.23 23.60 -14.53
C GLU A 30 2.80 23.73 -13.11
N ASN A 31 2.32 22.88 -12.20
CA ASN A 31 2.83 22.76 -10.84
C ASN A 31 2.82 21.30 -10.38
N ALA A 32 3.39 21.04 -9.22
CA ALA A 32 3.51 19.68 -8.69
C ALA A 32 2.15 19.04 -8.37
N GLU A 33 1.20 19.83 -7.89
CA GLU A 33 -0.15 19.35 -7.58
C GLU A 33 -0.90 18.88 -8.83
N ASP A 34 -0.80 19.62 -9.93
CA ASP A 34 -1.42 19.25 -11.21
C ASP A 34 -0.80 17.97 -11.76
N ALA A 35 0.52 17.82 -11.69
CA ALA A 35 1.20 16.60 -12.11
C ALA A 35 0.76 15.41 -11.24
N TYR A 36 0.64 15.58 -9.94
CA TYR A 36 0.18 14.56 -9.00
C TYR A 36 -1.24 14.12 -9.31
N ASP A 37 -2.17 15.07 -9.47
CA ASP A 37 -3.56 14.75 -9.79
C ASP A 37 -3.68 14.01 -11.13
N GLN A 38 -2.95 14.45 -12.15
CA GLN A 38 -2.89 13.75 -13.43
C GLN A 38 -2.34 12.33 -13.28
N GLY A 39 -1.33 12.14 -12.45
CA GLY A 39 -0.80 10.82 -12.13
C GLY A 39 -1.84 9.90 -11.47
N LEU A 40 -2.63 10.41 -10.54
CA LEU A 40 -3.74 9.67 -9.93
C LEU A 40 -4.80 9.28 -10.97
N VAL A 41 -5.15 10.19 -11.86
CA VAL A 41 -6.10 9.90 -12.95
C VAL A 41 -5.58 8.77 -13.85
N GLU A 42 -4.31 8.82 -14.23
CA GLU A 42 -3.66 7.77 -15.03
C GLU A 42 -3.67 6.40 -14.33
N MET A 43 -3.58 6.39 -13.00
CA MET A 43 -3.68 5.16 -12.20
C MET A 43 -5.12 4.65 -12.03
N GLY A 44 -6.12 5.42 -12.44
CA GLY A 44 -7.51 5.10 -12.14
C GLY A 44 -7.94 5.40 -10.70
N LEU A 45 -7.18 6.23 -9.99
CA LEU A 45 -7.42 6.62 -8.60
C LEU A 45 -7.93 8.06 -8.45
N GLY A 46 -8.14 8.77 -9.56
CA GLY A 46 -8.55 10.17 -9.55
C GLY A 46 -9.88 10.43 -8.85
N ASP A 47 -10.78 9.45 -8.84
CA ASP A 47 -12.09 9.55 -8.21
C ASP A 47 -12.16 8.82 -6.84
N SER A 48 -11.04 8.38 -6.32
CA SER A 48 -10.95 7.66 -5.06
C SER A 48 -10.47 8.56 -3.92
N ARG A 49 -10.83 8.16 -2.70
CA ARG A 49 -10.27 8.74 -1.48
C ARG A 49 -9.15 7.83 -1.00
N LEU A 50 -7.94 8.36 -0.90
CA LEU A 50 -6.76 7.58 -0.59
C LEU A 50 -6.34 7.75 0.87
N ILE A 51 -6.01 6.66 1.51
CA ILE A 51 -5.25 6.64 2.76
C ILE A 51 -3.89 6.06 2.45
N GLU A 52 -2.87 6.90 2.49
CA GLU A 52 -1.48 6.46 2.37
C GLU A 52 -1.00 5.88 3.69
N VAL A 53 -0.43 4.69 3.65
CA VAL A 53 0.08 3.99 4.83
C VAL A 53 1.58 3.81 4.74
N GLN A 54 2.21 3.74 5.91
CA GLN A 54 3.62 3.47 6.11
C GLN A 54 3.79 2.12 6.81
N GLY A 55 4.92 1.50 6.62
CA GLY A 55 5.26 0.26 7.30
C GLY A 55 5.74 -0.83 6.35
N ALA A 56 6.22 -1.92 6.93
CA ALA A 56 6.81 -3.00 6.17
C ALA A 56 5.83 -4.14 5.89
N PHE A 57 4.88 -4.41 6.79
CA PHE A 57 3.94 -5.51 6.63
C PHE A 57 2.68 -5.09 5.90
N LEU A 58 2.20 -5.98 5.04
CA LEU A 58 0.87 -5.93 4.46
C LEU A 58 -0.15 -6.61 5.40
N PRO A 59 -1.45 -6.33 5.25
CA PRO A 59 -2.48 -7.01 6.00
C PRO A 59 -2.37 -8.53 5.87
N MET A 60 -2.71 -9.26 6.93
CA MET A 60 -2.79 -10.71 6.88
C MET A 60 -3.83 -11.16 5.86
N GLY A 61 -3.51 -12.21 5.12
CA GLY A 61 -4.36 -12.67 4.04
C GLY A 61 -4.18 -11.92 2.72
N PHE A 62 -3.13 -11.08 2.61
CA PHE A 62 -2.82 -10.41 1.36
C PHE A 62 -2.71 -11.40 0.20
N GLU A 63 -3.39 -11.09 -0.89
CA GLU A 63 -3.37 -11.85 -2.12
C GLU A 63 -3.24 -10.91 -3.31
N ALA A 64 -2.19 -11.10 -4.11
CA ALA A 64 -2.00 -10.31 -5.32
C ALA A 64 -3.06 -10.67 -6.36
N THR A 65 -3.78 -9.67 -6.85
CA THR A 65 -4.85 -9.82 -7.81
C THR A 65 -4.63 -8.89 -9.00
N PRO A 66 -5.27 -9.15 -10.16
CA PRO A 66 -5.31 -8.16 -11.23
C PRO A 66 -6.05 -6.90 -10.80
N PRO A 67 -5.69 -5.73 -11.38
CA PRO A 67 -6.39 -4.48 -11.11
C PRO A 67 -7.89 -4.58 -11.39
N MET A 68 -8.68 -3.98 -10.51
CA MET A 68 -10.14 -3.91 -10.65
C MET A 68 -10.62 -2.46 -10.66
N PRO A 69 -11.70 -2.14 -11.38
CA PRO A 69 -12.32 -0.81 -11.30
C PRO A 69 -12.80 -0.53 -9.87
N LEU A 70 -12.59 0.69 -9.41
CA LEU A 70 -13.06 1.16 -8.11
C LEU A 70 -14.26 2.08 -8.28
N PRO A 71 -15.33 1.92 -7.51
CA PRO A 71 -16.45 2.86 -7.51
C PRO A 71 -15.98 4.27 -7.14
N MET A 72 -16.62 5.28 -7.74
CA MET A 72 -16.36 6.69 -7.43
C MET A 72 -16.52 6.94 -5.93
N GLY A 73 -15.56 7.65 -5.33
CA GLY A 73 -15.54 7.95 -3.91
C GLY A 73 -15.12 6.80 -3.00
N SER A 74 -14.65 5.67 -3.55
CA SER A 74 -14.12 4.55 -2.76
C SER A 74 -13.00 5.00 -1.84
N LEU A 75 -13.04 4.53 -0.60
CA LEU A 75 -11.94 4.70 0.35
C LEU A 75 -10.94 3.56 0.17
N VAL A 76 -9.69 3.91 -0.16
CA VAL A 76 -8.66 2.97 -0.56
C VAL A 76 -7.40 3.18 0.28
N GLU A 77 -6.93 2.13 0.90
CA GLU A 77 -5.61 2.10 1.52
C GLU A 77 -4.56 1.82 0.45
N CYS A 78 -3.46 2.56 0.46
CA CYS A 78 -2.37 2.32 -0.48
C CYS A 78 -0.99 2.63 0.11
N HIS A 79 0.02 1.88 -0.37
CA HIS A 79 1.41 2.26 -0.27
C HIS A 79 1.78 2.98 -1.57
N LEU A 80 2.10 4.26 -1.48
CA LEU A 80 2.32 5.12 -2.63
C LEU A 80 3.74 5.69 -2.61
N ALA A 81 4.45 5.55 -3.72
CA ALA A 81 5.71 6.22 -4.00
C ALA A 81 5.48 7.27 -5.09
N THR A 82 5.87 8.51 -4.82
CA THR A 82 5.73 9.63 -5.76
C THR A 82 7.06 10.35 -5.89
N SER A 83 7.54 10.51 -7.11
CA SER A 83 8.78 11.22 -7.41
C SER A 83 8.53 12.28 -8.48
N TYR A 84 9.03 13.48 -8.24
CA TYR A 84 8.83 14.62 -9.13
C TYR A 84 10.08 14.95 -9.91
N ALA A 85 9.91 15.31 -11.16
CA ALA A 85 10.92 15.90 -12.01
C ALA A 85 10.48 17.27 -12.49
N TYR A 86 11.41 18.13 -12.86
CA TYR A 86 11.15 19.44 -13.42
C TYR A 86 12.04 19.72 -14.60
N ASN A 87 11.50 20.38 -15.64
CA ASN A 87 12.24 20.96 -16.76
C ASN A 87 13.29 20.02 -17.38
N GLY A 88 12.86 18.91 -17.93
CA GLY A 88 13.73 17.93 -18.58
C GLY A 88 14.44 16.97 -17.63
N GLY A 89 14.25 17.11 -16.32
CA GLY A 89 14.77 16.17 -15.34
C GLY A 89 14.06 14.84 -15.34
N THR A 90 14.66 13.84 -14.72
CA THR A 90 14.14 12.48 -14.60
C THR A 90 13.78 12.16 -13.16
N ALA A 91 12.67 11.46 -12.97
CA ALA A 91 12.24 10.91 -11.69
C ALA A 91 11.75 9.48 -11.87
N CYS A 92 11.94 8.66 -10.85
CA CYS A 92 11.55 7.26 -10.86
C CYS A 92 10.90 6.87 -9.53
N ALA A 93 9.86 6.08 -9.58
CA ALA A 93 9.15 5.57 -8.40
C ALA A 93 8.88 4.08 -8.54
N GLY A 94 8.95 3.35 -7.45
CA GLY A 94 8.70 1.92 -7.43
C GLY A 94 8.10 1.43 -6.13
N VAL A 95 7.29 0.40 -6.23
CA VAL A 95 6.72 -0.36 -5.11
C VAL A 95 6.88 -1.84 -5.39
N ALA A 96 7.23 -2.59 -4.36
CA ALA A 96 7.37 -4.05 -4.42
C ALA A 96 6.68 -4.70 -3.24
N TRP A 97 6.18 -5.90 -3.45
CA TRP A 97 5.69 -6.76 -2.38
C TRP A 97 6.36 -8.12 -2.44
N ALA A 98 6.41 -8.81 -1.31
CA ALA A 98 6.83 -10.20 -1.24
C ALA A 98 5.90 -10.99 -0.31
N ALA A 99 5.44 -12.14 -0.79
CA ALA A 99 4.84 -13.15 0.05
C ALA A 99 5.96 -13.97 0.70
N CYS A 100 5.86 -14.17 2.01
CA CYS A 100 6.91 -14.77 2.80
C CYS A 100 6.37 -15.68 3.90
N ARG A 101 7.30 -16.42 4.51
CA ARG A 101 7.05 -17.23 5.69
C ARG A 101 8.00 -16.85 6.81
N THR A 102 7.46 -16.85 8.02
CA THR A 102 8.26 -16.72 9.25
C THR A 102 9.01 -18.01 9.55
N PRO A 103 10.02 -17.99 10.44
CA PRO A 103 10.69 -19.22 10.89
C PRO A 103 9.74 -20.26 11.49
N GLU A 104 8.61 -19.81 12.07
CA GLU A 104 7.56 -20.66 12.63
C GLU A 104 6.61 -21.22 11.56
N GLY A 105 6.77 -20.82 10.30
CA GLY A 105 5.96 -21.27 9.17
C GLY A 105 4.69 -20.46 8.92
N GLU A 106 4.50 -19.34 9.59
CA GLU A 106 3.36 -18.44 9.35
C GLU A 106 3.52 -17.68 8.03
N GLU A 107 2.44 -17.59 7.27
CA GLU A 107 2.41 -16.81 6.04
C GLU A 107 2.21 -15.33 6.35
N CYS A 108 2.97 -14.48 5.67
CA CYS A 108 2.86 -13.03 5.75
C CYS A 108 3.28 -12.38 4.43
N ALA A 109 3.09 -11.10 4.33
CA ALA A 109 3.56 -10.34 3.18
C ALA A 109 4.17 -9.00 3.64
N ILE A 110 5.20 -8.57 2.92
CA ILE A 110 5.87 -7.29 3.16
C ILE A 110 5.85 -6.43 1.91
N VAL A 111 6.04 -5.15 2.11
CA VAL A 111 6.09 -4.13 1.05
C VAL A 111 7.34 -3.29 1.19
N ALA A 112 7.88 -2.84 0.08
CA ALA A 112 8.92 -1.83 0.00
C ALA A 112 8.58 -0.81 -1.07
N LYS A 113 9.00 0.44 -0.88
CA LYS A 113 8.84 1.51 -1.87
C LYS A 113 10.08 2.35 -1.96
N ILE A 114 10.31 2.96 -3.12
CA ILE A 114 11.47 3.78 -3.41
C ILE A 114 11.10 4.93 -4.33
N THR A 115 11.77 6.05 -4.16
CA THR A 115 11.78 7.16 -5.10
C THR A 115 13.22 7.54 -5.39
N THR A 116 13.54 7.78 -6.65
CA THR A 116 14.89 8.15 -7.09
C THR A 116 14.85 9.18 -8.21
N GLU A 117 16.01 9.74 -8.50
CA GLU A 117 16.28 10.52 -9.73
C GLU A 117 17.07 9.70 -10.76
N LEU A 118 17.24 8.42 -10.51
CA LEU A 118 17.94 7.46 -11.36
C LEU A 118 17.05 6.92 -12.46
N ASP A 119 17.61 6.10 -13.35
CA ASP A 119 16.84 5.43 -14.38
C ASP A 119 16.02 4.24 -13.83
N TYR A 120 15.21 3.67 -14.70
CA TYR A 120 14.35 2.53 -14.38
C TYR A 120 15.14 1.33 -13.85
N GLU A 121 16.22 0.93 -14.54
CA GLU A 121 16.97 -0.28 -14.19
C GLU A 121 17.68 -0.15 -12.84
N GLU A 122 18.30 0.99 -12.58
CA GLU A 122 18.97 1.27 -11.32
C GLU A 122 17.97 1.34 -10.16
N THR A 123 16.81 1.95 -10.39
CA THR A 123 15.74 2.06 -9.38
C THR A 123 15.14 0.69 -9.06
N GLU A 124 14.89 -0.13 -10.07
CA GLU A 124 14.40 -1.50 -9.86
C GLU A 124 15.39 -2.33 -9.05
N ALA A 125 16.68 -2.24 -9.36
CA ALA A 125 17.73 -2.96 -8.63
C ALA A 125 17.80 -2.51 -7.16
N LEU A 126 17.71 -1.20 -6.89
CA LEU A 126 17.67 -0.66 -5.53
C LEU A 126 16.43 -1.09 -4.76
N LEU A 127 15.27 -1.10 -5.42
CA LEU A 127 14.02 -1.54 -4.81
C LEU A 127 14.09 -3.01 -4.40
N LYS A 128 14.57 -3.88 -5.26
CA LYS A 128 14.78 -5.30 -4.97
C LYS A 128 15.75 -5.50 -3.81
N ARG A 129 16.81 -4.71 -3.74
CA ARG A 129 17.77 -4.73 -2.63
C ARG A 129 17.11 -4.29 -1.31
N ASN A 130 16.28 -3.25 -1.33
CA ASN A 130 15.54 -2.81 -0.16
C ASN A 130 14.57 -3.90 0.33
N LEU A 131 13.90 -4.56 -0.58
CA LEU A 131 13.00 -5.67 -0.26
C LEU A 131 13.78 -6.83 0.40
N GLN A 132 14.92 -7.21 -0.16
CA GLN A 132 15.79 -8.25 0.40
C GLN A 132 16.28 -7.89 1.82
N ARG A 133 16.63 -6.63 2.08
CA ARG A 133 17.01 -6.17 3.42
C ARG A 133 15.87 -6.27 4.42
N ARG A 134 14.66 -5.93 4.01
CA ARG A 134 13.46 -6.06 4.85
C ARG A 134 13.15 -7.51 5.19
N LEU A 135 13.34 -8.43 4.25
CA LEU A 135 13.23 -9.87 4.46
C LEU A 135 14.28 -10.37 5.44
N ALA A 136 15.54 -10.03 5.20
CA ALA A 136 16.67 -10.48 6.01
C ALA A 136 16.59 -9.98 7.46
N SER A 137 16.21 -8.74 7.67
CA SER A 137 16.09 -8.15 9.02
C SER A 137 14.99 -8.78 9.88
N ARG A 138 14.11 -9.56 9.28
CA ARG A 138 12.97 -10.24 9.94
C ARG A 138 13.03 -11.76 9.84
N ASP A 139 14.12 -12.28 9.33
CA ASP A 139 14.32 -13.73 9.10
C ASP A 139 13.18 -14.35 8.28
N LEU A 140 12.68 -13.62 7.28
CA LEU A 140 11.60 -14.07 6.43
C LEU A 140 12.12 -14.79 5.19
N GLU A 141 11.50 -15.92 4.87
CA GLU A 141 11.74 -16.65 3.63
C GLU A 141 10.78 -16.19 2.56
N VAL A 142 11.28 -15.77 1.40
CA VAL A 142 10.46 -15.34 0.27
C VAL A 142 9.84 -16.53 -0.45
N VAL A 143 8.54 -16.46 -0.72
CA VAL A 143 7.80 -17.45 -1.52
C VAL A 143 7.61 -16.93 -2.93
N SER A 144 7.15 -15.68 -3.06
CA SER A 144 6.97 -14.98 -4.33
C SER A 144 7.10 -13.48 -4.11
N PHE A 145 7.38 -12.74 -5.16
CA PHE A 145 7.44 -11.29 -5.12
C PHE A 145 7.09 -10.68 -6.47
N ASP A 146 6.73 -9.42 -6.46
CA ASP A 146 6.55 -8.63 -7.67
C ASP A 146 6.98 -7.18 -7.43
N VAL A 147 7.37 -6.50 -8.49
CA VAL A 147 7.80 -5.11 -8.46
C VAL A 147 7.10 -4.32 -9.56
N ALA A 148 6.81 -3.06 -9.28
CA ALA A 148 6.31 -2.12 -10.26
C ALA A 148 7.13 -0.83 -10.15
N VAL A 149 7.76 -0.44 -11.23
CA VAL A 149 8.62 0.74 -11.32
C VAL A 149 8.24 1.51 -12.56
N ASP A 150 8.25 2.82 -12.48
CA ASP A 150 8.08 3.67 -13.65
C ASP A 150 8.95 4.92 -13.57
N GLU A 151 9.30 5.44 -14.72
CA GLU A 151 10.23 6.55 -14.91
C GLU A 151 9.55 7.64 -15.74
N VAL A 152 9.77 8.90 -15.37
CA VAL A 152 9.30 10.05 -16.12
C VAL A 152 10.44 11.00 -16.42
N THR A 153 10.43 11.57 -17.62
CA THR A 153 11.22 12.74 -17.97
C THR A 153 10.26 13.92 -18.12
N ALA A 154 10.44 14.95 -17.30
CA ALA A 154 9.58 16.12 -17.33
C ALA A 154 9.71 16.90 -18.64
N ALA A 155 8.60 17.43 -19.14
CA ALA A 155 8.61 18.35 -20.25
C ALA A 155 9.33 19.66 -19.87
N GLN A 156 9.77 20.41 -20.87
CA GLN A 156 10.41 21.70 -20.65
C GLN A 156 9.47 22.67 -19.93
N ASP A 157 10.00 23.33 -18.89
CA ASP A 157 9.26 24.27 -18.03
C ASP A 157 8.01 23.69 -17.33
N HIS A 158 7.92 22.36 -17.26
CA HIS A 158 6.83 21.67 -16.60
C HIS A 158 7.34 20.70 -15.53
N PHE A 159 6.44 20.35 -14.61
CA PHE A 159 6.66 19.25 -13.67
C PHE A 159 6.26 17.92 -14.32
N GLY A 160 7.01 16.89 -13.99
CA GLY A 160 6.66 15.51 -14.26
C GLY A 160 6.54 14.74 -12.96
N VAL A 161 5.72 13.69 -12.94
CA VAL A 161 5.58 12.80 -11.79
C VAL A 161 5.70 11.36 -12.24
N ALA A 162 6.45 10.56 -11.49
CA ALA A 162 6.41 9.11 -11.54
C ALA A 162 5.77 8.59 -10.27
N MET A 163 4.82 7.70 -10.41
CA MET A 163 4.06 7.14 -9.29
C MET A 163 4.02 5.62 -9.39
N ALA A 164 4.18 4.97 -8.24
CA ALA A 164 3.96 3.54 -8.09
C ALA A 164 3.16 3.30 -6.81
N ALA A 165 2.20 2.39 -6.85
CA ALA A 165 1.34 2.11 -5.71
C ALA A 165 1.04 0.62 -5.57
N LEU A 166 0.91 0.18 -4.34
CA LEU A 166 0.22 -1.05 -3.97
C LEU A 166 -1.14 -0.67 -3.39
N ILE A 167 -2.21 -1.13 -4.01
CA ILE A 167 -3.59 -0.75 -3.70
C ILE A 167 -4.28 -1.89 -2.97
N LEU A 168 -4.91 -1.55 -1.84
CA LEU A 168 -5.57 -2.49 -0.94
C LEU A 168 -7.01 -2.04 -0.65
N PRO A 169 -7.96 -2.25 -1.58
CA PRO A 169 -9.31 -1.67 -1.46
C PRO A 169 -10.14 -2.29 -0.33
N GLU A 170 -9.85 -3.52 0.06
CA GLU A 170 -10.65 -4.27 1.04
C GLU A 170 -10.04 -4.26 2.47
N SER A 171 -8.84 -3.72 2.66
CA SER A 171 -8.13 -3.78 3.95
C SER A 171 -8.91 -3.11 5.09
N LEU A 172 -9.54 -1.98 4.82
CA LEU A 172 -10.33 -1.24 5.81
C LEU A 172 -11.64 -1.96 6.19
N LYS A 173 -12.23 -2.71 5.29
CA LYS A 173 -13.41 -3.55 5.57
C LYS A 173 -13.06 -4.70 6.49
N MET A 174 -11.89 -5.29 6.32
CA MET A 174 -11.41 -6.38 7.16
C MET A 174 -11.08 -5.92 8.58
N SER A 175 -10.58 -4.71 8.74
CA SER A 175 -10.21 -4.14 10.05
C SER A 175 -11.44 -3.68 10.87
N GLY A 176 -12.56 -3.36 10.22
CA GLY A 176 -13.73 -2.76 10.84
C GLY A 176 -14.78 -3.75 11.37
N GLY A 177 -14.57 -5.05 11.18
CA GLY A 177 -15.61 -6.06 11.40
C GLY A 177 -15.95 -6.42 12.86
N GLY A 178 -15.26 -5.87 13.85
CA GLY A 178 -15.36 -6.39 15.22
C GLY A 178 -15.92 -5.47 16.30
N ASN A 179 -15.76 -4.18 16.22
CA ASN A 179 -15.94 -3.33 17.40
C ASN A 179 -16.81 -2.08 17.26
N VAL A 180 -17.30 -1.76 16.09
CA VAL A 180 -18.11 -0.53 15.92
C VAL A 180 -19.52 -0.71 16.54
N GLY A 181 -20.05 -1.93 16.55
CA GLY A 181 -21.36 -2.24 17.13
C GLY A 181 -21.37 -2.17 18.66
N SER A 182 -20.28 -2.53 19.33
CA SER A 182 -20.23 -2.51 20.80
C SER A 182 -20.02 -1.11 21.38
N CYS A 183 -19.34 -0.22 20.67
CA CYS A 183 -19.18 1.18 21.10
C CYS A 183 -20.47 2.00 20.97
N LEU A 184 -21.29 1.70 19.96
CA LEU A 184 -22.57 2.40 19.76
C LEU A 184 -23.65 1.95 20.77
N LEU A 185 -23.58 0.70 21.23
CA LEU A 185 -24.50 0.21 22.28
C LEU A 185 -24.20 0.80 23.65
N TYR A 186 -22.94 1.13 23.95
CA TYR A 186 -22.55 1.74 25.24
C TYR A 186 -22.96 3.20 25.36
N THR A 187 -23.07 3.94 24.25
CA THR A 187 -23.49 5.34 24.26
C THR A 187 -25.00 5.53 24.34
N SER A 188 -25.81 4.51 24.01
CA SER A 188 -27.27 4.59 24.14
C SER A 188 -27.78 4.29 25.57
N ASP A 189 -27.07 3.46 26.31
CA ASP A 189 -27.44 3.15 27.71
C ASP A 189 -27.11 4.26 28.71
N ALA A 190 -26.17 5.17 28.35
CA ALA A 190 -25.82 6.28 29.23
C ALA A 190 -26.79 7.48 29.13
N ALA A 191 -27.68 7.50 28.13
CA ALA A 191 -28.63 8.58 27.92
C ALA A 191 -29.99 8.35 28.63
N ASP A 192 -30.31 7.12 29.03
CA ASP A 192 -31.59 6.77 29.67
C ASP A 192 -31.59 6.89 31.20
N ASP A 193 -30.48 7.16 31.85
CA ASP A 193 -30.37 7.24 33.31
C ASP A 193 -30.48 8.67 33.86
N GLN A 194 -30.94 9.64 33.07
CA GLN A 194 -31.19 11.04 33.53
C GLN A 194 -32.61 11.51 33.21
N ALA A 195 -33.60 10.70 33.58
CA ALA A 195 -35.00 11.14 33.61
C ALA A 195 -35.58 10.96 35.00
#